data_e2643f2a625c456516a94bf09282da42
#
_entry.id   e2643f2a625c456516a94bf09282da42
#
_cell.length_a   1.000
_cell.length_b   1.000
_cell.length_c   1.000
_cell.angle_alpha   90.00
_cell.angle_beta   90.00
_cell.angle_gamma   90.00
#
_symmetry.space_group_name_H-M   'P 1'
#
loop_
_entity.id
_entity.type
_entity.pdbx_description
1 polymer ?
#
loop_
_entity_poly.entity_id
_entity_poly.type
_entity_poly.pdbx_seq_one_letter_code
_entity_poly.pdbx_strand_id
1 'polypeptide(L)'
;MPYAIERGDVAGAVVAVVKNGEVIFAKGYGFADVAKHKPVDAERTMFRPGSISKLFTWTAVMQLVEQGKVDLDHDVNEYLDFKIPPRADGPITLRNILTHTPGFEEQIKALIVSDPKQLVPLKVYAEQKTPVRIFKAGSTPAYSNYATALAGYIVERVSGQPFDDYLDTHLFKPLEMSHATFRQPLPAAFEADMSKGYALASQPPKPYEIVTAAPAGSLAASGVDMAHFMIAHLEGGEYHGARIIGTETLKMMHETPTDMIPPLNRMMLGFYEQNYNGHRIISHGGDTVYMHSYLHLLLDDHVGLFVSVNSQGREGAAGAIRGALFDDFLGRYFPGTPDARSVDAKTAAEHAKLMVGYYESSRRAETSFMSIGSFATPFKVSVGKDGLLTASSFKGRNGAARHYREVAPFVWRDVDSGWRLAAKVVDGRVQRFGIDEVSPFTVYEPVRWWRSPGWLLPAVEVSFAALLVTTLLWPVAAIVRRRNHLKLDLVGRDERGRVLSRVAAVAVTLV
;
A
#
# COMPACT_ATOMS: atom_id res chain seq x y z
N MET A 1 -18.88 -16.06 -1.71
CA MET A 1 -17.91 -16.09 -0.59
C MET A 1 -17.49 -17.53 -0.18
N PRO A 2 -18.36 -18.49 0.24
CA PRO A 2 -17.93 -19.82 0.71
C PRO A 2 -17.03 -20.56 -0.30
N TYR A 3 -17.45 -20.66 -1.55
CA TYR A 3 -16.66 -21.29 -2.61
C TYR A 3 -15.30 -20.61 -2.84
N ALA A 4 -15.25 -19.27 -2.77
CA ALA A 4 -13.99 -18.53 -2.95
C ALA A 4 -13.01 -18.78 -1.80
N ILE A 5 -13.51 -18.90 -0.56
CA ILE A 5 -12.72 -19.23 0.63
C ILE A 5 -12.14 -20.64 0.50
N GLU A 6 -12.97 -21.63 0.18
CA GLU A 6 -12.54 -23.03 0.04
C GLU A 6 -11.51 -23.18 -1.09
N ARG A 7 -11.81 -22.67 -2.28
CA ARG A 7 -10.90 -22.73 -3.43
C ARG A 7 -9.60 -21.99 -3.20
N GLY A 8 -9.66 -20.84 -2.51
CA GLY A 8 -8.51 -19.99 -2.20
C GLY A 8 -7.66 -20.50 -1.04
N ASP A 9 -8.04 -21.57 -0.37
CA ASP A 9 -7.41 -22.04 0.87
C ASP A 9 -7.32 -20.92 1.93
N VAL A 10 -8.45 -20.22 2.10
CA VAL A 10 -8.62 -19.09 3.02
C VAL A 10 -9.43 -19.56 4.23
N ALA A 11 -8.95 -19.29 5.44
CA ALA A 11 -9.56 -19.79 6.67
C ALA A 11 -10.90 -19.16 6.97
N GLY A 12 -10.99 -17.84 6.88
CA GLY A 12 -12.23 -17.13 7.18
C GLY A 12 -12.24 -15.69 6.66
N ALA A 13 -13.45 -15.12 6.66
CA ALA A 13 -13.67 -13.72 6.29
C ALA A 13 -14.87 -13.16 7.04
N VAL A 14 -14.95 -11.84 7.14
CA VAL A 14 -16.12 -11.08 7.55
C VAL A 14 -16.50 -10.08 6.47
N VAL A 15 -17.81 -9.92 6.23
CA VAL A 15 -18.36 -8.88 5.35
C VAL A 15 -19.41 -8.13 6.12
N ALA A 16 -19.37 -6.80 6.05
CA ALA A 16 -20.42 -5.91 6.58
C ALA A 16 -20.85 -4.92 5.50
N VAL A 17 -22.16 -4.67 5.43
CA VAL A 17 -22.77 -3.67 4.55
C VAL A 17 -23.68 -2.79 5.38
N VAL A 18 -23.49 -1.48 5.24
CA VAL A 18 -24.37 -0.49 5.86
C VAL A 18 -25.10 0.31 4.80
N LYS A 19 -26.29 0.81 5.12
CA LYS A 19 -27.08 1.68 4.25
C LYS A 19 -27.96 2.60 5.08
N ASN A 20 -27.97 3.90 4.77
CA ASN A 20 -28.84 4.89 5.39
C ASN A 20 -28.79 4.82 6.94
N GLY A 21 -27.62 4.73 7.51
CA GLY A 21 -27.40 4.69 8.97
C GLY A 21 -27.65 3.32 9.64
N GLU A 22 -27.95 2.27 8.88
CA GLU A 22 -28.24 0.94 9.43
C GLU A 22 -27.28 -0.14 8.92
N VAL A 23 -26.97 -1.14 9.74
CA VAL A 23 -26.26 -2.35 9.34
C VAL A 23 -27.27 -3.30 8.67
N ILE A 24 -27.27 -3.33 7.34
CA ILE A 24 -28.21 -4.16 6.58
C ILE A 24 -27.69 -5.59 6.36
N PHE A 25 -26.40 -5.81 6.53
CA PHE A 25 -25.77 -7.12 6.42
C PHE A 25 -24.47 -7.16 7.22
N ALA A 26 -24.33 -8.19 8.08
CA ALA A 26 -23.05 -8.52 8.71
C ALA A 26 -22.94 -10.04 8.83
N LYS A 27 -21.90 -10.63 8.23
CA LYS A 27 -21.75 -12.09 8.20
C LYS A 27 -20.31 -12.55 8.22
N GLY A 28 -20.03 -13.50 9.13
CA GLY A 28 -18.81 -14.27 9.14
C GLY A 28 -18.89 -15.48 8.19
N TYR A 29 -17.75 -15.85 7.63
CA TYR A 29 -17.57 -17.00 6.76
C TYR A 29 -16.34 -17.78 7.20
N GLY A 30 -16.40 -19.12 7.16
CA GLY A 30 -15.30 -19.97 7.55
C GLY A 30 -14.94 -19.86 9.04
N PHE A 31 -13.67 -19.93 9.38
CA PHE A 31 -13.19 -20.06 10.74
C PHE A 31 -12.26 -18.93 11.16
N ALA A 32 -12.47 -18.44 12.39
CA ALA A 32 -11.54 -17.58 13.12
C ALA A 32 -10.34 -18.37 13.64
N ASP A 33 -10.55 -19.65 14.01
CA ASP A 33 -9.53 -20.61 14.41
C ASP A 33 -9.86 -21.98 13.78
N VAL A 34 -9.11 -22.39 12.77
CA VAL A 34 -9.35 -23.64 12.03
C VAL A 34 -9.18 -24.86 12.93
N ALA A 35 -8.14 -24.89 13.77
CA ALA A 35 -7.86 -26.04 14.62
C ALA A 35 -8.95 -26.29 15.68
N LYS A 36 -9.59 -25.22 16.13
CA LYS A 36 -10.69 -25.27 17.10
C LYS A 36 -12.07 -25.32 16.44
N HIS A 37 -12.15 -25.33 15.11
CA HIS A 37 -13.40 -25.14 14.37
C HIS A 37 -14.23 -23.96 14.85
N LYS A 38 -13.57 -22.88 15.36
CA LYS A 38 -14.24 -21.66 15.82
C LYS A 38 -14.73 -20.86 14.62
N PRO A 39 -16.05 -20.72 14.40
CA PRO A 39 -16.53 -19.96 13.26
C PRO A 39 -16.21 -18.47 13.40
N VAL A 40 -16.19 -17.76 12.28
CA VAL A 40 -16.17 -16.30 12.29
C VAL A 40 -17.52 -15.76 12.69
N ASP A 41 -17.55 -14.94 13.72
CA ASP A 41 -18.70 -14.17 14.20
C ASP A 41 -18.51 -12.70 13.79
N ALA A 42 -19.47 -12.11 13.10
CA ALA A 42 -19.34 -10.76 12.59
C ALA A 42 -19.35 -9.67 13.67
N GLU A 43 -19.97 -9.95 14.84
CA GLU A 43 -20.06 -9.01 15.96
C GLU A 43 -18.82 -9.07 16.86
N ARG A 44 -18.23 -10.27 17.01
CA ARG A 44 -17.19 -10.51 18.02
C ARG A 44 -15.82 -10.80 17.45
N THR A 45 -15.74 -11.54 16.34
CA THR A 45 -14.43 -11.93 15.80
C THR A 45 -13.67 -10.72 15.29
N MET A 46 -12.55 -10.44 15.94
CA MET A 46 -11.67 -9.34 15.57
C MET A 46 -10.70 -9.77 14.47
N PHE A 47 -10.57 -8.91 13.46
CA PHE A 47 -9.58 -8.99 12.39
C PHE A 47 -8.58 -7.85 12.52
N ARG A 48 -7.43 -7.96 11.84
CA ARG A 48 -6.47 -6.87 11.69
C ARG A 48 -6.70 -6.18 10.34
N PRO A 49 -7.45 -5.08 10.27
CA PRO A 49 -7.76 -4.43 9.00
C PRO A 49 -6.55 -3.67 8.40
N GLY A 50 -5.36 -3.82 9.00
CA GLY A 50 -4.12 -3.25 8.49
C GLY A 50 -4.22 -1.75 8.31
N SER A 51 -3.87 -1.26 7.14
CA SER A 51 -3.81 0.18 6.86
C SER A 51 -5.15 0.94 6.91
N ILE A 52 -6.29 0.25 7.01
CA ILE A 52 -7.57 0.92 7.34
C ILE A 52 -7.50 1.61 8.72
N SER A 53 -6.60 1.15 9.59
CA SER A 53 -6.23 1.84 10.85
C SER A 53 -5.95 3.33 10.67
N LYS A 54 -5.38 3.70 9.52
CA LYS A 54 -5.05 5.10 9.21
C LYS A 54 -6.27 6.02 9.22
N LEU A 55 -7.44 5.50 8.83
CA LEU A 55 -8.67 6.29 8.82
C LEU A 55 -9.04 6.78 10.22
N PHE A 56 -8.79 5.96 11.26
CA PHE A 56 -9.00 6.34 12.65
C PHE A 56 -7.97 7.38 13.10
N THR A 57 -6.72 7.23 12.72
CA THR A 57 -5.66 8.23 12.97
C THR A 57 -5.99 9.57 12.29
N TRP A 58 -6.46 9.52 11.04
CA TRP A 58 -6.85 10.72 10.31
C TRP A 58 -8.08 11.40 10.91
N THR A 59 -9.08 10.63 11.34
CA THR A 59 -10.25 11.18 12.06
C THR A 59 -9.81 11.87 13.35
N ALA A 60 -8.90 11.27 14.12
CA ALA A 60 -8.34 11.89 15.32
C ALA A 60 -7.59 13.20 15.02
N VAL A 61 -6.78 13.25 13.95
CA VAL A 61 -6.13 14.49 13.51
C VAL A 61 -7.18 15.55 13.16
N MET A 62 -8.21 15.17 12.40
CA MET A 62 -9.25 16.10 11.97
C MET A 62 -10.13 16.59 13.13
N GLN A 63 -10.32 15.80 14.19
CA GLN A 63 -10.93 16.27 15.46
C GLN A 63 -10.09 17.39 16.10
N LEU A 64 -8.76 17.28 16.08
CA LEU A 64 -7.87 18.33 16.59
C LEU A 64 -7.84 19.56 15.67
N VAL A 65 -8.00 19.39 14.36
CA VAL A 65 -8.19 20.51 13.41
C VAL A 65 -9.49 21.25 13.75
N GLU A 66 -10.60 20.55 13.92
CA GLU A 66 -11.89 21.11 14.29
C GLU A 66 -11.84 21.90 15.61
N GLN A 67 -11.05 21.43 16.57
CA GLN A 67 -10.81 22.11 17.85
C GLN A 67 -9.84 23.29 17.73
N GLY A 68 -9.30 23.58 16.56
CA GLY A 68 -8.30 24.63 16.34
C GLY A 68 -6.95 24.37 17.02
N LYS A 69 -6.69 23.12 17.44
CA LYS A 69 -5.45 22.74 18.14
C LYS A 69 -4.30 22.46 17.17
N VAL A 70 -4.60 22.07 15.95
CA VAL A 70 -3.63 21.89 14.87
C VAL A 70 -4.16 22.51 13.58
N ASP A 71 -3.25 22.98 12.75
CA ASP A 71 -3.53 23.49 11.41
C ASP A 71 -2.93 22.53 10.37
N LEU A 72 -3.71 22.22 9.32
CA LEU A 72 -3.29 21.31 8.27
C LEU A 72 -2.08 21.81 7.48
N ASP A 73 -1.86 23.12 7.41
CA ASP A 73 -0.90 23.75 6.53
C ASP A 73 0.34 24.33 7.26
N HIS A 74 0.39 24.22 8.58
CA HIS A 74 1.58 24.58 9.36
C HIS A 74 2.66 23.48 9.34
N ASP A 75 3.90 23.89 9.59
CA ASP A 75 5.04 22.95 9.73
C ASP A 75 4.78 21.97 10.89
N VAL A 76 4.79 20.68 10.61
CA VAL A 76 4.60 19.64 11.64
C VAL A 76 5.61 19.75 12.78
N ASN A 77 6.77 20.35 12.56
CA ASN A 77 7.78 20.62 13.58
C ASN A 77 7.28 21.55 14.72
N GLU A 78 6.21 22.30 14.50
CA GLU A 78 5.59 23.13 15.55
C GLU A 78 4.87 22.29 16.61
N TYR A 79 4.42 21.09 16.24
CA TYR A 79 3.69 20.16 17.12
C TYR A 79 4.59 19.09 17.75
N LEU A 80 5.90 19.05 17.38
CA LEU A 80 6.84 18.02 17.82
C LEU A 80 7.79 18.56 18.90
N ASP A 81 8.24 17.68 19.79
CA ASP A 81 9.28 17.92 20.78
C ASP A 81 10.68 17.44 20.33
N PHE A 82 10.78 17.03 19.09
CA PHE A 82 12.00 16.83 18.31
C PHE A 82 11.87 17.52 16.96
N LYS A 83 12.87 17.43 16.07
CA LYS A 83 12.81 18.07 14.76
C LYS A 83 13.02 17.09 13.63
N ILE A 84 12.14 17.11 12.65
CA ILE A 84 12.40 16.51 11.35
C ILE A 84 13.37 17.43 10.60
N PRO A 85 14.47 16.89 10.06
CA PRO A 85 15.46 17.69 9.38
C PRO A 85 14.85 18.56 8.27
N PRO A 86 15.17 19.86 8.22
CA PRO A 86 14.65 20.75 7.19
C PRO A 86 15.22 20.41 5.81
N ARG A 87 14.46 20.71 4.77
CA ARG A 87 14.94 20.72 3.38
C ARG A 87 14.73 22.11 2.79
N ALA A 88 15.60 22.50 1.86
CA ALA A 88 15.54 23.80 1.19
C ALA A 88 14.21 23.98 0.39
N ASP A 89 13.53 22.91 0.07
CA ASP A 89 12.30 22.92 -0.72
C ASP A 89 11.00 23.00 0.13
N GLY A 90 11.13 23.22 1.43
CA GLY A 90 10.00 23.56 2.32
C GLY A 90 9.70 22.54 3.42
N PRO A 91 8.82 22.95 4.36
CA PRO A 91 8.41 22.13 5.49
C PRO A 91 7.48 20.97 5.06
N ILE A 92 7.21 20.07 5.99
CA ILE A 92 6.15 19.08 5.90
C ILE A 92 4.95 19.60 6.68
N THR A 93 3.75 19.48 6.12
CA THR A 93 2.50 19.84 6.79
C THR A 93 1.65 18.59 7.08
N LEU A 94 0.64 18.72 7.98
CA LEU A 94 -0.32 17.63 8.20
C LEU A 94 -1.09 17.32 6.92
N ARG A 95 -1.42 18.31 6.09
CA ARG A 95 -2.03 18.09 4.76
C ARG A 95 -1.15 17.18 3.89
N ASN A 96 0.15 17.40 3.86
CA ASN A 96 1.07 16.52 3.12
C ASN A 96 1.06 15.09 3.68
N ILE A 97 0.95 14.94 4.99
CA ILE A 97 0.90 13.63 5.65
C ILE A 97 -0.39 12.89 5.29
N LEU A 98 -1.56 13.55 5.41
CA LEU A 98 -2.87 12.96 5.10
C LEU A 98 -3.03 12.60 3.63
N THR A 99 -2.32 13.30 2.73
CA THR A 99 -2.35 13.04 1.28
C THR A 99 -1.19 12.18 0.79
N HIS A 100 -0.41 11.62 1.71
CA HIS A 100 0.79 10.83 1.40
C HIS A 100 1.80 11.55 0.49
N THR A 101 1.94 12.86 0.66
CA THR A 101 2.91 13.69 -0.08
C THR A 101 4.00 14.33 0.81
N PRO A 102 4.41 13.76 1.98
CA PRO A 102 5.46 14.37 2.79
C PRO A 102 6.85 14.22 2.17
N GLY A 103 6.99 13.36 1.17
CA GLY A 103 8.24 13.15 0.43
C GLY A 103 9.16 12.08 1.01
N PHE A 104 8.76 11.32 2.02
CA PHE A 104 9.55 10.24 2.59
C PHE A 104 9.69 9.04 1.65
N GLU A 105 10.86 8.39 1.67
CA GLU A 105 11.04 7.10 1.03
C GLU A 105 10.33 5.97 1.79
N GLU A 106 10.10 4.84 1.11
CA GLU A 106 9.51 3.65 1.72
C GLU A 106 10.46 3.01 2.74
N GLN A 107 9.92 2.70 3.91
CA GLN A 107 10.62 1.99 4.97
C GLN A 107 9.76 0.84 5.49
N ILE A 108 10.20 -0.39 5.19
CA ILE A 108 9.48 -1.62 5.60
C ILE A 108 10.25 -2.47 6.61
N LYS A 109 11.51 -2.10 6.91
CA LYS A 109 12.32 -2.85 7.88
C LYS A 109 11.66 -2.87 9.25
N ALA A 110 11.36 -4.06 9.75
CA ALA A 110 10.70 -4.28 11.04
C ALA A 110 9.35 -3.53 11.18
N LEU A 111 8.63 -3.28 10.08
CA LEU A 111 7.31 -2.66 10.12
C LEU A 111 6.27 -3.59 10.77
N ILE A 112 6.31 -4.87 10.42
CA ILE A 112 5.49 -5.94 11.01
C ILE A 112 6.43 -6.98 11.60
N VAL A 113 6.24 -7.29 12.88
CA VAL A 113 7.07 -8.22 13.65
C VAL A 113 6.20 -9.16 14.47
N SER A 114 6.78 -10.23 15.01
CA SER A 114 6.08 -11.15 15.92
C SER A 114 6.56 -11.07 17.38
N ASP A 115 7.69 -10.39 17.63
CA ASP A 115 8.25 -10.23 18.97
C ASP A 115 7.82 -8.89 19.59
N PRO A 116 7.01 -8.89 20.68
CA PRO A 116 6.58 -7.68 21.38
C PRO A 116 7.73 -6.79 21.89
N LYS A 117 8.92 -7.37 22.11
CA LYS A 117 10.09 -6.61 22.57
C LYS A 117 10.60 -5.61 21.53
N GLN A 118 10.16 -5.72 20.28
CA GLN A 118 10.50 -4.77 19.22
C GLN A 118 9.58 -3.53 19.20
N LEU A 119 8.52 -3.53 20.00
CA LEU A 119 7.71 -2.33 20.20
C LEU A 119 8.50 -1.31 21.02
N VAL A 120 8.44 -0.08 20.57
CA VAL A 120 8.97 1.08 21.28
C VAL A 120 7.87 2.12 21.48
N PRO A 121 7.96 3.00 22.46
CA PRO A 121 7.02 4.12 22.62
C PRO A 121 6.88 4.91 21.31
N LEU A 122 5.68 5.41 21.03
CA LEU A 122 5.38 6.09 19.76
C LEU A 122 6.31 7.30 19.51
N LYS A 123 6.67 8.04 20.58
CA LYS A 123 7.69 9.09 20.51
C LYS A 123 9.02 8.57 19.95
N VAL A 124 9.53 7.47 20.53
CA VAL A 124 10.82 6.88 20.13
C VAL A 124 10.77 6.41 18.69
N TYR A 125 9.65 5.81 18.27
CA TYR A 125 9.43 5.43 16.88
C TYR A 125 9.47 6.65 15.96
N ALA A 126 8.71 7.70 16.25
CA ALA A 126 8.60 8.91 15.45
C ALA A 126 9.95 9.65 15.33
N GLU A 127 10.73 9.71 16.41
CA GLU A 127 12.03 10.39 16.44
C GLU A 127 13.12 9.59 15.72
N GLN A 128 13.23 8.27 15.99
CA GLN A 128 14.38 7.47 15.56
C GLN A 128 14.20 6.79 14.19
N LYS A 129 12.97 6.71 13.68
CA LYS A 129 12.66 6.02 12.41
C LYS A 129 12.36 6.96 11.27
N THR A 130 12.73 8.25 11.37
CA THR A 130 12.52 9.23 10.31
C THR A 130 13.21 8.79 9.00
N PRO A 131 12.46 8.49 7.93
CA PRO A 131 13.05 8.13 6.65
C PRO A 131 13.65 9.34 5.95
N VAL A 132 14.51 9.08 4.98
CA VAL A 132 15.03 10.14 4.11
C VAL A 132 13.91 10.68 3.24
N ARG A 133 13.91 12.00 3.04
CA ARG A 133 12.97 12.65 2.11
C ARG A 133 13.57 12.66 0.70
N ILE A 134 12.98 11.89 -0.21
CA ILE A 134 13.41 11.77 -1.61
C ILE A 134 12.60 12.68 -2.56
N PHE A 135 11.44 13.16 -2.12
CA PHE A 135 10.61 14.11 -2.86
C PHE A 135 10.43 15.42 -2.11
N LYS A 136 10.11 16.49 -2.85
CA LYS A 136 9.60 17.73 -2.28
C LYS A 136 8.21 17.48 -1.67
N ALA A 137 7.96 18.02 -0.47
CA ALA A 137 6.63 17.96 0.15
C ALA A 137 5.55 18.53 -0.78
N GLY A 138 4.42 17.86 -0.89
CA GLY A 138 3.29 18.24 -1.75
C GLY A 138 3.47 17.93 -3.24
N SER A 139 4.62 17.41 -3.71
CA SER A 139 4.89 17.25 -5.15
C SER A 139 4.57 15.87 -5.71
N THR A 140 4.78 14.83 -4.94
CA THR A 140 4.69 13.43 -5.41
C THR A 140 4.07 12.56 -4.33
N PRO A 141 2.97 11.87 -4.63
CA PRO A 141 2.38 10.94 -3.68
C PRO A 141 3.28 9.71 -3.55
N ALA A 142 3.64 9.42 -2.32
CA ALA A 142 4.43 8.26 -1.93
C ALA A 142 3.95 7.79 -0.56
N TYR A 143 3.23 6.69 -0.52
CA TYR A 143 2.65 6.14 0.68
C TYR A 143 3.68 5.95 1.79
N SER A 144 3.38 6.41 3.00
CA SER A 144 4.31 6.34 4.14
C SER A 144 3.61 5.92 5.43
N ASN A 145 4.00 4.76 5.96
CA ASN A 145 3.57 4.30 7.28
C ASN A 145 4.19 5.16 8.39
N TYR A 146 5.44 5.58 8.21
CA TYR A 146 6.11 6.50 9.13
C TYR A 146 5.33 7.81 9.31
N ALA A 147 4.90 8.42 8.18
CA ALA A 147 4.14 9.67 8.23
C ALA A 147 2.85 9.55 9.05
N THR A 148 2.16 8.41 8.94
CA THR A 148 0.97 8.16 9.77
C THR A 148 1.31 7.97 11.24
N ALA A 149 2.39 7.25 11.56
CA ALA A 149 2.85 7.12 12.94
C ALA A 149 3.21 8.49 13.55
N LEU A 150 3.86 9.36 12.76
CA LEU A 150 4.14 10.74 13.14
C LEU A 150 2.86 11.53 13.43
N ALA A 151 1.83 11.41 12.59
CA ALA A 151 0.54 12.05 12.84
C ALA A 151 -0.13 11.54 14.13
N GLY A 152 -0.08 10.23 14.38
CA GLY A 152 -0.54 9.65 15.64
C GLY A 152 0.23 10.20 16.85
N TYR A 153 1.54 10.40 16.72
CA TYR A 153 2.32 11.05 17.76
C TYR A 153 1.94 12.53 17.96
N ILE A 154 1.62 13.25 16.90
CA ILE A 154 1.09 14.62 17.02
C ILE A 154 -0.25 14.62 17.75
N VAL A 155 -1.13 13.64 17.50
CA VAL A 155 -2.37 13.48 18.28
C VAL A 155 -2.07 13.31 19.76
N GLU A 156 -1.13 12.44 20.14
CA GLU A 156 -0.70 12.22 21.51
C GLU A 156 -0.16 13.51 22.17
N ARG A 157 0.73 14.20 21.45
CA ARG A 157 1.36 15.43 21.93
C ARG A 157 0.37 16.58 22.17
N VAL A 158 -0.50 16.83 21.20
CA VAL A 158 -1.40 17.97 21.20
C VAL A 158 -2.61 17.75 22.11
N SER A 159 -3.09 16.51 22.19
CA SER A 159 -4.21 16.17 23.11
C SER A 159 -3.76 16.02 24.56
N GLY A 160 -2.49 15.70 24.80
CA GLY A 160 -1.98 15.33 26.13
C GLY A 160 -2.43 13.95 26.60
N GLN A 161 -2.99 13.11 25.71
CA GLN A 161 -3.44 11.76 25.99
C GLN A 161 -2.60 10.76 25.22
N PRO A 162 -2.25 9.57 25.77
CA PRO A 162 -1.70 8.48 24.97
C PRO A 162 -2.59 8.20 23.75
N PHE A 163 -1.99 7.89 22.60
CA PHE A 163 -2.71 7.73 21.34
C PHE A 163 -3.87 6.70 21.43
N ASP A 164 -3.60 5.55 22.07
CA ASP A 164 -4.63 4.51 22.23
C ASP A 164 -5.79 4.98 23.13
N ASP A 165 -5.50 5.72 24.21
CA ASP A 165 -6.52 6.27 25.13
C ASP A 165 -7.36 7.35 24.42
N TYR A 166 -6.74 8.14 23.55
CA TYR A 166 -7.45 9.12 22.74
C TYR A 166 -8.47 8.43 21.82
N LEU A 167 -8.07 7.38 21.11
CA LEU A 167 -8.97 6.63 20.23
C LEU A 167 -10.10 5.94 21.01
N ASP A 168 -9.78 5.30 22.12
CA ASP A 168 -10.79 4.68 23.00
C ASP A 168 -11.86 5.69 23.43
N THR A 169 -11.42 6.89 23.82
CA THR A 169 -12.31 7.91 24.39
C THR A 169 -13.12 8.64 23.31
N HIS A 170 -12.48 9.00 22.21
CA HIS A 170 -13.04 9.93 21.23
C HIS A 170 -13.60 9.25 19.98
N LEU A 171 -13.31 7.95 19.77
CA LEU A 171 -13.82 7.19 18.63
C LEU A 171 -14.53 5.91 19.06
N PHE A 172 -13.86 4.99 19.75
CA PHE A 172 -14.45 3.67 20.01
C PHE A 172 -15.66 3.72 20.93
N LYS A 173 -15.59 4.43 22.04
CA LYS A 173 -16.74 4.57 22.97
C LYS A 173 -17.94 5.25 22.33
N PRO A 174 -17.81 6.43 21.67
CA PRO A 174 -18.93 7.08 21.00
C PRO A 174 -19.54 6.24 19.87
N LEU A 175 -18.73 5.42 19.19
CA LEU A 175 -19.17 4.55 18.11
C LEU A 175 -19.62 3.16 18.59
N GLU A 176 -19.65 2.91 19.90
CA GLU A 176 -20.01 1.60 20.47
C GLU A 176 -19.17 0.43 19.92
N MET A 177 -17.89 0.71 19.59
CA MET A 177 -16.95 -0.27 19.04
C MET A 177 -16.32 -1.09 20.17
N SER A 178 -17.06 -2.04 20.70
CA SER A 178 -16.69 -2.81 21.90
C SER A 178 -15.62 -3.88 21.63
N HIS A 179 -15.41 -4.27 20.39
CA HIS A 179 -14.41 -5.23 19.95
C HIS A 179 -13.37 -4.54 19.02
N ALA A 180 -12.92 -3.32 19.41
CA ALA A 180 -11.91 -2.56 18.70
C ALA A 180 -10.78 -2.12 19.63
N THR A 181 -9.53 -2.20 19.15
CA THR A 181 -8.36 -1.71 19.90
C THR A 181 -7.17 -1.47 18.98
N PHE A 182 -6.35 -0.47 19.31
CA PHE A 182 -5.02 -0.27 18.72
C PHE A 182 -3.90 -0.85 19.57
N ARG A 183 -4.20 -1.25 20.80
CA ARG A 183 -3.20 -1.70 21.79
C ARG A 183 -2.47 -2.95 21.31
N GLN A 184 -1.17 -2.92 21.47
CA GLN A 184 -0.26 -4.03 21.19
C GLN A 184 0.75 -4.17 22.35
N PRO A 185 1.05 -5.39 22.83
CA PRO A 185 0.35 -6.65 22.50
C PRO A 185 -1.15 -6.59 22.72
N LEU A 186 -1.89 -7.51 22.07
CA LEU A 186 -3.36 -7.55 22.24
C LEU A 186 -3.73 -7.71 23.71
N PRO A 187 -4.64 -6.90 24.27
CA PRO A 187 -5.12 -7.07 25.64
C PRO A 187 -5.79 -8.43 25.84
N ALA A 188 -5.55 -9.05 27.00
CA ALA A 188 -6.06 -10.39 27.34
C ALA A 188 -7.59 -10.53 27.19
N ALA A 189 -8.33 -9.44 27.42
CA ALA A 189 -9.79 -9.42 27.25
C ALA A 189 -10.25 -9.73 25.81
N PHE A 190 -9.40 -9.46 24.81
CA PHE A 190 -9.70 -9.68 23.39
C PHE A 190 -9.09 -10.96 22.80
N GLU A 191 -8.24 -11.68 23.54
CA GLU A 191 -7.57 -12.87 23.03
C GLU A 191 -8.53 -13.95 22.53
N ALA A 192 -9.66 -14.11 23.23
CA ALA A 192 -10.68 -15.07 22.86
C ALA A 192 -11.37 -14.71 21.52
N ASP A 193 -11.53 -13.43 21.22
CA ASP A 193 -12.25 -12.96 20.03
C ASP A 193 -11.32 -12.68 18.83
N MET A 194 -10.01 -12.70 19.04
CA MET A 194 -9.04 -12.45 17.98
C MET A 194 -8.96 -13.63 16.99
N SER A 195 -9.16 -13.36 15.72
CA SER A 195 -8.94 -14.32 14.64
C SER A 195 -7.46 -14.68 14.52
N LYS A 196 -7.17 -15.95 14.22
CA LYS A 196 -5.84 -16.37 13.82
C LYS A 196 -5.56 -15.95 12.38
N GLY A 197 -4.29 -15.62 12.10
CA GLY A 197 -3.81 -15.34 10.75
C GLY A 197 -3.17 -16.58 10.11
N TYR A 198 -3.35 -16.76 8.81
CA TYR A 198 -2.86 -17.93 8.07
C TYR A 198 -2.14 -17.53 6.78
N ALA A 199 -1.09 -18.26 6.40
CA ALA A 199 -0.63 -18.24 5.02
C ALA A 199 -1.65 -18.96 4.12
N LEU A 200 -2.00 -20.21 4.50
CA LEU A 200 -3.06 -21.04 3.92
C LEU A 200 -3.90 -21.62 5.05
N ALA A 201 -5.21 -21.78 4.85
CA ALA A 201 -6.09 -22.42 5.85
C ALA A 201 -5.68 -23.85 6.20
N SER A 202 -5.10 -24.56 5.23
CA SER A 202 -4.57 -25.92 5.39
C SER A 202 -3.25 -26.01 6.19
N GLN A 203 -2.68 -24.85 6.57
CA GLN A 203 -1.43 -24.77 7.34
C GLN A 203 -1.68 -24.30 8.79
N PRO A 204 -0.73 -24.52 9.72
CA PRO A 204 -0.83 -23.98 11.07
C PRO A 204 -0.96 -22.45 11.07
N PRO A 205 -1.67 -21.89 12.09
CA PRO A 205 -1.79 -20.46 12.25
C PRO A 205 -0.43 -19.80 12.49
N LYS A 206 -0.31 -18.56 12.10
CA LYS A 206 0.87 -17.74 12.29
C LYS A 206 0.78 -16.95 13.61
N PRO A 207 1.93 -16.53 14.18
CA PRO A 207 1.95 -15.66 15.35
C PRO A 207 1.16 -14.38 15.13
N TYR A 208 0.70 -13.75 16.23
CA TYR A 208 0.07 -12.44 16.18
C TYR A 208 1.04 -11.42 15.60
N GLU A 209 0.57 -10.67 14.62
CA GLU A 209 1.36 -9.65 13.92
C GLU A 209 1.35 -8.36 14.72
N ILE A 210 2.51 -7.81 14.99
CA ILE A 210 2.69 -6.54 15.69
C ILE A 210 3.15 -5.50 14.68
N VAL A 211 2.41 -4.40 14.56
CA VAL A 211 2.77 -3.28 13.69
C VAL A 211 3.50 -2.23 14.51
N THR A 212 4.79 -2.04 14.24
CA THR A 212 5.63 -1.11 15.04
C THR A 212 5.25 0.35 14.82
N ALA A 213 4.74 0.70 13.63
CA ALA A 213 4.11 1.98 13.33
C ALA A 213 2.62 1.95 13.75
N ALA A 214 2.32 1.79 15.03
CA ALA A 214 0.98 1.49 15.54
C ALA A 214 -0.15 2.32 14.91
N PRO A 215 -0.11 3.66 14.84
CA PRO A 215 -1.17 4.46 14.22
C PRO A 215 -1.43 4.13 12.74
N ALA A 216 -0.47 3.49 12.07
CA ALA A 216 -0.56 3.15 10.66
C ALA A 216 -1.21 1.78 10.36
N GLY A 217 -1.38 0.91 11.38
CA GLY A 217 -1.80 -0.45 11.05
C GLY A 217 -2.13 -1.37 12.21
N SER A 218 -2.19 -0.90 13.46
CA SER A 218 -2.34 -1.79 14.61
C SER A 218 -3.79 -2.09 15.00
N LEU A 219 -4.79 -1.45 14.42
CA LEU A 219 -6.19 -1.73 14.72
C LEU A 219 -6.49 -3.22 14.64
N ALA A 220 -7.19 -3.72 15.65
CA ALA A 220 -7.96 -4.95 15.61
C ALA A 220 -9.42 -4.58 15.83
N ALA A 221 -10.36 -5.06 15.00
CA ALA A 221 -11.77 -4.72 15.11
C ALA A 221 -12.66 -5.84 14.55
N SER A 222 -13.91 -5.91 15.02
CA SER A 222 -14.94 -6.78 14.47
C SER A 222 -15.56 -6.18 13.19
N GLY A 223 -16.33 -7.00 12.45
CA GLY A 223 -17.03 -6.52 11.27
C GLY A 223 -18.12 -5.50 11.60
N VAL A 224 -18.82 -5.68 12.72
CA VAL A 224 -19.87 -4.76 13.18
C VAL A 224 -19.28 -3.46 13.69
N ASP A 225 -18.18 -3.50 14.45
CA ASP A 225 -17.49 -2.27 14.86
C ASP A 225 -17.06 -1.41 13.64
N MET A 226 -16.55 -2.07 12.58
CA MET A 226 -16.22 -1.37 11.35
C MET A 226 -17.46 -0.80 10.65
N ALA A 227 -18.63 -1.45 10.77
CA ALA A 227 -19.90 -0.92 10.26
C ALA A 227 -20.31 0.36 11.00
N HIS A 228 -20.15 0.45 12.32
CA HIS A 228 -20.43 1.66 13.10
C HIS A 228 -19.55 2.84 12.64
N PHE A 229 -18.25 2.59 12.41
CA PHE A 229 -17.35 3.60 11.84
C PHE A 229 -17.80 4.06 10.45
N MET A 230 -18.22 3.12 9.56
CA MET A 230 -18.74 3.47 8.25
C MET A 230 -20.01 4.32 8.34
N ILE A 231 -20.94 3.96 9.24
CA ILE A 231 -22.18 4.73 9.46
C ILE A 231 -21.83 6.16 9.86
N ALA A 232 -20.95 6.36 10.86
CA ALA A 232 -20.57 7.70 11.29
C ALA A 232 -20.02 8.54 10.15
N HIS A 233 -19.19 7.95 9.26
CA HIS A 233 -18.64 8.64 8.10
C HIS A 233 -19.66 8.93 6.98
N LEU A 234 -20.74 8.15 6.89
CA LEU A 234 -21.83 8.35 5.92
C LEU A 234 -22.91 9.31 6.45
N GLU A 235 -23.11 9.36 7.78
CA GLU A 235 -24.17 10.12 8.43
C GLU A 235 -23.64 11.40 9.11
N GLY A 236 -22.73 12.10 8.41
CA GLY A 236 -22.28 13.45 8.82
C GLY A 236 -21.46 13.50 10.13
N GLY A 237 -20.79 12.41 10.48
CA GLY A 237 -19.92 12.30 11.66
C GLY A 237 -20.64 11.82 12.92
N GLU A 238 -21.83 11.23 12.80
CA GLU A 238 -22.69 10.84 13.91
C GLU A 238 -23.11 9.36 13.86
N TYR A 239 -23.15 8.72 15.01
CA TYR A 239 -23.67 7.37 15.22
C TYR A 239 -24.50 7.32 16.49
N HIS A 240 -25.77 6.90 16.40
CA HIS A 240 -26.73 6.82 17.53
C HIS A 240 -26.80 8.11 18.40
N GLY A 241 -26.69 9.28 17.77
CA GLY A 241 -26.69 10.57 18.48
C GLY A 241 -25.35 10.99 19.06
N ALA A 242 -24.33 10.14 19.02
CA ALA A 242 -22.96 10.48 19.40
C ALA A 242 -22.17 11.00 18.20
N ARG A 243 -21.70 12.24 18.28
CA ARG A 243 -20.93 12.89 17.22
C ARG A 243 -19.43 12.75 17.48
N ILE A 244 -18.72 12.14 16.55
CA ILE A 244 -17.25 12.00 16.60
C ILE A 244 -16.53 13.15 15.87
N ILE A 245 -17.17 13.76 14.88
CA ILE A 245 -16.60 14.84 14.07
C ILE A 245 -17.74 15.68 13.49
N GLY A 246 -17.54 16.99 13.34
CA GLY A 246 -18.53 17.89 12.75
C GLY A 246 -18.66 17.67 11.25
N THR A 247 -19.87 17.93 10.73
CA THR A 247 -20.21 17.70 9.32
C THR A 247 -19.30 18.44 8.36
N GLU A 248 -18.94 19.70 8.65
CA GLU A 248 -18.05 20.49 7.77
C GLU A 248 -16.62 19.94 7.76
N THR A 249 -16.11 19.50 8.89
CA THR A 249 -14.79 18.89 9.00
C THR A 249 -14.75 17.52 8.29
N LEU A 250 -15.82 16.75 8.43
CA LEU A 250 -15.99 15.48 7.70
C LEU A 250 -16.04 15.71 6.20
N LYS A 251 -16.80 16.72 5.74
CA LYS A 251 -16.88 17.12 4.34
C LYS A 251 -15.51 17.54 3.82
N MET A 252 -14.74 18.32 4.58
CA MET A 252 -13.36 18.65 4.24
C MET A 252 -12.52 17.38 4.05
N MET A 253 -12.68 16.38 4.92
CA MET A 253 -11.96 15.11 4.87
C MET A 253 -12.31 14.29 3.61
N HIS A 254 -13.57 14.32 3.16
CA HIS A 254 -14.07 13.52 2.04
C HIS A 254 -14.05 14.24 0.69
N GLU A 255 -13.92 15.58 0.67
CA GLU A 255 -14.11 16.38 -0.55
C GLU A 255 -12.93 17.31 -0.87
N THR A 256 -11.81 17.23 -0.13
CA THR A 256 -10.62 18.02 -0.46
C THR A 256 -9.63 17.18 -1.27
N PRO A 257 -9.69 17.23 -2.61
CA PRO A 257 -8.88 16.37 -3.45
C PRO A 257 -7.46 16.92 -3.64
N THR A 258 -6.53 15.99 -3.86
CA THR A 258 -5.19 16.30 -4.35
C THR A 258 -5.05 15.75 -5.77
N ASP A 259 -5.05 16.66 -6.75
CA ASP A 259 -4.99 16.32 -8.16
C ASP A 259 -3.54 16.06 -8.60
N MET A 260 -3.21 14.82 -8.88
CA MET A 260 -1.89 14.44 -9.40
C MET A 260 -1.89 14.11 -10.88
N ILE A 261 -2.91 13.42 -11.36
CA ILE A 261 -3.08 13.00 -12.75
C ILE A 261 -4.57 13.04 -13.12
N PRO A 262 -5.14 14.21 -13.41
CA PRO A 262 -6.52 14.27 -13.94
C PRO A 262 -6.64 13.44 -15.22
N PRO A 263 -7.71 12.68 -15.43
CA PRO A 263 -8.95 12.59 -14.67
C PRO A 263 -9.04 11.37 -13.73
N LEU A 264 -7.90 10.79 -13.30
CA LEU A 264 -7.92 9.61 -12.41
C LEU A 264 -8.47 9.94 -11.02
N ASN A 265 -8.76 8.90 -10.28
CA ASN A 265 -9.12 8.94 -8.87
C ASN A 265 -8.05 9.70 -8.05
N ARG A 266 -8.50 10.45 -7.05
CA ARG A 266 -7.70 11.42 -6.32
C ARG A 266 -7.53 11.02 -4.85
N MET A 267 -6.48 11.51 -4.24
CA MET A 267 -6.29 11.43 -2.80
C MET A 267 -7.13 12.52 -2.11
N MET A 268 -7.89 12.16 -1.08
CA MET A 268 -8.56 13.07 -0.15
C MET A 268 -7.71 13.23 1.12
N LEU A 269 -8.26 13.80 2.17
CA LEU A 269 -7.56 13.87 3.46
C LEU A 269 -7.69 12.52 4.19
N GLY A 270 -6.86 11.56 3.77
CA GLY A 270 -6.75 10.22 4.36
C GLY A 270 -7.49 9.12 3.63
N PHE A 271 -8.67 9.40 3.11
CA PHE A 271 -9.33 8.53 2.14
C PHE A 271 -8.77 8.75 0.74
N TYR A 272 -9.06 7.82 -0.16
CA TYR A 272 -8.84 8.02 -1.60
C TYR A 272 -10.08 7.65 -2.41
N GLU A 273 -10.26 8.33 -3.52
CA GLU A 273 -11.31 7.99 -4.48
C GLU A 273 -11.07 6.60 -5.07
N GLN A 274 -12.13 5.89 -5.25
CA GLN A 274 -12.22 4.66 -6.02
C GLN A 274 -13.52 4.66 -6.82
N ASN A 275 -13.76 5.79 -7.50
CA ASN A 275 -14.96 6.01 -8.30
C ASN A 275 -15.09 4.92 -9.35
N TYR A 276 -16.25 4.30 -9.40
CA TYR A 276 -16.54 3.20 -10.31
C TYR A 276 -18.01 3.25 -10.74
N ASN A 277 -18.30 2.88 -11.97
CA ASN A 277 -19.64 2.88 -12.56
C ASN A 277 -20.39 4.23 -12.47
N GLY A 278 -19.69 5.34 -12.32
CA GLY A 278 -20.27 6.68 -12.18
C GLY A 278 -20.63 7.07 -10.75
N HIS A 279 -20.45 6.17 -9.78
CA HIS A 279 -20.69 6.44 -8.37
C HIS A 279 -19.42 7.04 -7.71
N ARG A 280 -19.65 7.99 -6.80
CA ARG A 280 -18.60 8.61 -6.00
C ARG A 280 -18.28 7.74 -4.79
N ILE A 281 -17.12 7.13 -4.82
CA ILE A 281 -16.66 6.18 -3.80
C ILE A 281 -15.35 6.64 -3.22
N ILE A 282 -15.27 6.69 -1.89
CA ILE A 282 -14.01 6.83 -1.17
C ILE A 282 -13.68 5.55 -0.44
N SER A 283 -12.41 5.23 -0.33
CA SER A 283 -11.97 3.91 0.10
C SER A 283 -10.67 3.95 0.89
N HIS A 284 -10.40 2.85 1.57
CA HIS A 284 -9.05 2.49 2.01
C HIS A 284 -8.89 0.98 2.07
N GLY A 285 -7.82 0.48 1.45
CA GLY A 285 -7.39 -0.90 1.59
C GLY A 285 -6.46 -1.09 2.78
N GLY A 286 -6.36 -2.31 3.29
CA GLY A 286 -5.44 -2.59 4.38
C GLY A 286 -4.95 -4.01 4.36
N ASP A 287 -3.64 -4.16 4.56
CA ASP A 287 -2.96 -5.43 4.56
C ASP A 287 -2.00 -5.51 5.74
N THR A 288 -2.00 -6.63 6.44
CA THR A 288 -0.87 -7.13 7.21
C THR A 288 -0.21 -8.25 6.40
N VAL A 289 0.65 -9.08 6.99
CA VAL A 289 1.19 -10.22 6.24
C VAL A 289 0.10 -11.27 5.98
N TYR A 290 -0.82 -11.47 6.93
CA TYR A 290 -1.79 -12.57 6.86
C TYR A 290 -3.25 -12.12 6.82
N MET A 291 -3.56 -10.85 7.08
CA MET A 291 -4.93 -10.33 7.04
C MET A 291 -5.06 -9.21 6.03
N HIS A 292 -6.16 -9.25 5.27
CA HIS A 292 -6.36 -8.39 4.11
C HIS A 292 -7.77 -7.83 4.12
N SER A 293 -7.92 -6.50 4.07
CA SER A 293 -9.21 -5.83 4.24
C SER A 293 -9.44 -4.75 3.20
N TYR A 294 -10.70 -4.40 2.98
CA TYR A 294 -11.11 -3.25 2.20
C TYR A 294 -12.33 -2.57 2.82
N LEU A 295 -12.34 -1.24 2.79
CA LEU A 295 -13.46 -0.41 3.21
C LEU A 295 -13.80 0.56 2.08
N HIS A 296 -15.08 0.63 1.71
CA HIS A 296 -15.61 1.49 0.67
C HIS A 296 -16.83 2.25 1.19
N LEU A 297 -16.92 3.53 0.91
CA LEU A 297 -18.06 4.39 1.20
C LEU A 297 -18.57 5.00 -0.11
N LEU A 298 -19.76 4.62 -0.52
CA LEU A 298 -20.50 5.22 -1.64
C LEU A 298 -21.26 6.41 -1.06
N LEU A 299 -20.66 7.59 -1.16
CA LEU A 299 -21.09 8.78 -0.41
C LEU A 299 -22.51 9.22 -0.78
N ASP A 300 -22.81 9.30 -2.08
CA ASP A 300 -24.09 9.79 -2.58
C ASP A 300 -25.22 8.75 -2.41
N ASP A 301 -24.86 7.47 -2.26
CA ASP A 301 -25.78 6.35 -2.08
C ASP A 301 -26.02 5.99 -0.61
N HIS A 302 -25.28 6.62 0.32
CA HIS A 302 -25.27 6.31 1.76
C HIS A 302 -25.02 4.81 2.04
N VAL A 303 -24.07 4.19 1.30
CA VAL A 303 -23.74 2.76 1.41
C VAL A 303 -22.29 2.57 1.79
N GLY A 304 -22.03 1.73 2.78
CA GLY A 304 -20.69 1.27 3.14
C GLY A 304 -20.53 -0.23 2.92
N LEU A 305 -19.35 -0.65 2.44
CA LEU A 305 -18.96 -2.04 2.29
C LEU A 305 -17.61 -2.27 2.96
N PHE A 306 -17.57 -3.21 3.90
CA PHE A 306 -16.35 -3.68 4.53
C PHE A 306 -16.15 -5.17 4.32
N VAL A 307 -14.90 -5.58 4.07
CA VAL A 307 -14.49 -6.98 4.03
C VAL A 307 -13.13 -7.13 4.70
N SER A 308 -12.97 -8.20 5.47
CA SER A 308 -11.66 -8.62 5.99
C SER A 308 -11.50 -10.13 5.86
N VAL A 309 -10.29 -10.57 5.52
CA VAL A 309 -9.92 -11.97 5.29
C VAL A 309 -8.70 -12.29 6.16
N ASN A 310 -8.69 -13.44 6.83
CA ASN A 310 -7.62 -13.82 7.77
C ASN A 310 -6.55 -14.76 7.18
N SER A 311 -6.40 -14.78 5.87
CA SER A 311 -5.39 -15.59 5.19
C SER A 311 -4.86 -14.89 3.94
N GLN A 312 -3.60 -15.16 3.55
CA GLN A 312 -3.10 -14.80 2.22
C GLN A 312 -3.83 -15.58 1.12
N GLY A 313 -4.01 -16.88 1.37
CA GLY A 313 -4.58 -17.82 0.41
C GLY A 313 -3.63 -18.16 -0.75
N ARG A 314 -4.05 -19.11 -1.57
CA ARG A 314 -3.27 -19.55 -2.75
C ARG A 314 -3.24 -18.45 -3.80
N GLU A 315 -2.06 -18.20 -4.37
CA GLU A 315 -1.89 -17.32 -5.54
C GLU A 315 -2.53 -15.92 -5.39
N GLY A 316 -2.52 -15.38 -4.16
CA GLY A 316 -3.11 -14.07 -3.89
C GLY A 316 -4.65 -14.09 -3.77
N ALA A 317 -5.23 -15.22 -3.38
CA ALA A 317 -6.69 -15.40 -3.25
C ALA A 317 -7.37 -14.32 -2.41
N ALA A 318 -6.75 -13.85 -1.34
CA ALA A 318 -7.31 -12.76 -0.52
C ALA A 318 -7.55 -11.48 -1.33
N GLY A 319 -6.59 -11.08 -2.17
CA GLY A 319 -6.74 -9.93 -3.08
C GLY A 319 -7.83 -10.16 -4.12
N ALA A 320 -7.85 -11.35 -4.73
CA ALA A 320 -8.87 -11.73 -5.70
C ALA A 320 -10.29 -11.73 -5.09
N ILE A 321 -10.45 -12.23 -3.86
CA ILE A 321 -11.74 -12.24 -3.14
C ILE A 321 -12.21 -10.81 -2.87
N ARG A 322 -11.34 -9.92 -2.39
CA ARG A 322 -11.69 -8.51 -2.12
C ARG A 322 -12.11 -7.78 -3.39
N GLY A 323 -11.31 -7.91 -4.46
CA GLY A 323 -11.60 -7.29 -5.75
C GLY A 323 -12.89 -7.82 -6.38
N ALA A 324 -13.09 -9.15 -6.37
CA ALA A 324 -14.29 -9.77 -6.88
C ALA A 324 -15.55 -9.33 -6.11
N LEU A 325 -15.46 -9.25 -4.77
CA LEU A 325 -16.59 -8.78 -3.96
C LEU A 325 -16.98 -7.33 -4.32
N PHE A 326 -15.99 -6.44 -4.47
CA PHE A 326 -16.23 -5.06 -4.87
C PHE A 326 -16.87 -4.96 -6.25
N ASP A 327 -16.27 -5.60 -7.26
CA ASP A 327 -16.78 -5.53 -8.63
C ASP A 327 -18.18 -6.17 -8.77
N ASP A 328 -18.40 -7.34 -8.13
CA ASP A 328 -19.68 -8.04 -8.19
C ASP A 328 -20.79 -7.28 -7.43
N PHE A 329 -20.43 -6.65 -6.29
CA PHE A 329 -21.36 -5.80 -5.53
C PHE A 329 -21.78 -4.58 -6.34
N LEU A 330 -20.79 -3.84 -6.91
CA LEU A 330 -21.10 -2.68 -7.73
C LEU A 330 -21.80 -3.06 -9.05
N GLY A 331 -21.35 -4.10 -9.72
CA GLY A 331 -21.98 -4.57 -10.96
C GLY A 331 -23.45 -4.96 -10.77
N ARG A 332 -23.81 -5.50 -9.60
CA ARG A 332 -25.17 -5.94 -9.30
C ARG A 332 -26.08 -4.83 -8.80
N TYR A 333 -25.59 -3.99 -7.88
CA TYR A 333 -26.43 -3.02 -7.17
C TYR A 333 -26.24 -1.57 -7.66
N PHE A 334 -25.12 -1.28 -8.32
CA PHE A 334 -24.71 0.03 -8.79
C PHE A 334 -24.12 -0.06 -10.21
N PRO A 335 -24.91 -0.55 -11.20
CA PRO A 335 -24.43 -0.75 -12.55
C PRO A 335 -24.14 0.60 -13.23
N GLY A 336 -23.03 0.67 -13.97
CA GLY A 336 -22.65 1.84 -14.74
C GLY A 336 -23.05 1.77 -16.20
N THR A 337 -22.98 2.91 -16.88
CA THR A 337 -23.14 2.98 -18.33
C THR A 337 -21.78 2.79 -19.01
N PRO A 338 -21.66 1.89 -20.01
CA PRO A 338 -20.42 1.77 -20.78
C PRO A 338 -20.02 3.08 -21.45
N ASP A 339 -18.74 3.43 -21.35
CA ASP A 339 -18.16 4.59 -22.01
C ASP A 339 -17.73 4.21 -23.43
N ALA A 340 -18.40 4.77 -24.44
CA ALA A 340 -18.15 4.49 -25.85
C ALA A 340 -17.11 5.43 -26.50
N ARG A 341 -16.48 6.32 -25.73
CA ARG A 341 -15.48 7.27 -26.29
C ARG A 341 -14.25 6.52 -26.79
N SER A 342 -13.65 7.09 -27.85
CA SER A 342 -12.41 6.58 -28.43
C SER A 342 -11.64 7.72 -29.08
N VAL A 343 -10.32 7.57 -29.15
CA VAL A 343 -9.42 8.44 -29.93
C VAL A 343 -9.16 7.77 -31.27
N ASP A 344 -8.94 8.57 -32.33
CA ASP A 344 -8.60 8.01 -33.65
C ASP A 344 -7.31 7.17 -33.58
N ALA A 345 -7.23 6.12 -34.42
CA ALA A 345 -6.16 5.13 -34.33
C ALA A 345 -4.75 5.69 -34.55
N LYS A 346 -4.59 6.75 -35.36
CA LYS A 346 -3.29 7.36 -35.63
C LYS A 346 -2.80 8.12 -34.40
N THR A 347 -3.63 8.97 -33.85
CA THR A 347 -3.33 9.72 -32.59
C THR A 347 -3.07 8.79 -31.43
N ALA A 348 -3.91 7.76 -31.27
CA ALA A 348 -3.73 6.75 -30.21
C ALA A 348 -2.38 6.01 -30.33
N ALA A 349 -1.96 5.68 -31.57
CA ALA A 349 -0.67 5.04 -31.80
C ALA A 349 0.52 5.97 -31.51
N GLU A 350 0.39 7.27 -31.79
CA GLU A 350 1.41 8.27 -31.45
C GLU A 350 1.53 8.46 -29.93
N HIS A 351 0.40 8.59 -29.22
CA HIS A 351 0.38 8.69 -27.76
C HIS A 351 0.91 7.42 -27.07
N ALA A 352 0.51 6.25 -27.57
CA ALA A 352 0.99 4.98 -27.02
C ALA A 352 2.52 4.82 -27.14
N LYS A 353 3.15 5.31 -28.23
CA LYS A 353 4.60 5.32 -28.39
C LYS A 353 5.32 6.15 -27.33
N LEU A 354 4.74 7.29 -26.91
CA LEU A 354 5.31 8.11 -25.84
C LEU A 354 5.32 7.39 -24.49
N MET A 355 4.38 6.46 -24.29
CA MET A 355 4.27 5.69 -23.06
C MET A 355 5.24 4.50 -22.97
N VAL A 356 5.82 4.07 -24.10
CA VAL A 356 6.71 2.90 -24.10
C VAL A 356 7.99 3.17 -23.33
N GLY A 357 8.27 2.35 -22.31
CA GLY A 357 9.46 2.50 -21.51
C GLY A 357 9.42 1.75 -20.18
N TYR A 358 10.45 1.99 -19.39
CA TYR A 358 10.53 1.50 -18.01
C TYR A 358 10.13 2.61 -17.04
N TYR A 359 9.37 2.22 -16.01
CA TYR A 359 8.88 3.13 -14.99
C TYR A 359 9.18 2.59 -13.61
N GLU A 360 9.27 3.48 -12.62
CA GLU A 360 9.43 3.14 -11.23
C GLU A 360 8.29 3.75 -10.39
N SER A 361 7.87 3.05 -9.36
CA SER A 361 6.87 3.53 -8.41
C SER A 361 7.42 4.72 -7.61
N SER A 362 6.57 5.69 -7.32
CA SER A 362 6.89 6.77 -6.37
C SER A 362 7.06 6.22 -4.94
N ARG A 363 6.35 5.13 -4.61
CA ARG A 363 6.55 4.39 -3.36
C ARG A 363 7.78 3.49 -3.49
N ARG A 364 8.95 4.03 -3.19
CA ARG A 364 10.24 3.34 -3.33
C ARG A 364 11.23 3.75 -2.24
N ALA A 365 12.23 2.90 -2.01
CA ALA A 365 13.42 3.25 -1.25
C ALA A 365 14.54 3.66 -2.21
N GLU A 366 15.28 4.71 -1.90
CA GLU A 366 16.45 5.16 -2.69
C GLU A 366 17.77 5.03 -1.92
N THR A 367 17.72 5.15 -0.58
CA THR A 367 18.92 5.21 0.26
C THR A 367 19.28 3.88 0.94
N SER A 368 18.47 2.85 0.78
CA SER A 368 18.72 1.53 1.35
C SER A 368 18.95 0.47 0.26
N PHE A 369 19.42 -0.73 0.64
CA PHE A 369 19.60 -1.85 -0.29
C PHE A 369 18.30 -2.25 -1.00
N MET A 370 17.13 -1.90 -0.46
CA MET A 370 15.84 -2.11 -1.10
C MET A 370 15.72 -1.42 -2.47
N SER A 371 16.55 -0.40 -2.73
CA SER A 371 16.64 0.25 -4.04
C SER A 371 17.04 -0.72 -5.16
N ILE A 372 17.73 -1.82 -4.84
CA ILE A 372 18.10 -2.88 -5.78
C ILE A 372 16.85 -3.59 -6.31
N GLY A 373 15.79 -3.72 -5.50
CA GLY A 373 14.53 -4.36 -5.91
C GLY A 373 13.88 -3.72 -7.14
N SER A 374 14.08 -2.42 -7.35
CA SER A 374 13.59 -1.72 -8.55
C SER A 374 14.23 -2.21 -9.86
N PHE A 375 15.42 -2.82 -9.80
CA PHE A 375 16.07 -3.45 -10.96
C PHE A 375 15.57 -4.87 -11.21
N ALA A 376 15.24 -5.60 -10.14
CA ALA A 376 14.82 -6.99 -10.24
C ALA A 376 13.38 -7.13 -10.80
N THR A 377 12.53 -6.13 -10.57
CA THR A 377 11.14 -6.13 -11.03
C THR A 377 10.79 -4.86 -11.79
N PRO A 378 11.36 -4.67 -13.01
CA PRO A 378 11.10 -3.46 -13.79
C PRO A 378 9.64 -3.40 -14.23
N PHE A 379 9.00 -2.26 -13.99
CA PHE A 379 7.69 -1.96 -14.53
C PHE A 379 7.85 -1.49 -15.98
N LYS A 380 7.33 -2.26 -16.92
CA LYS A 380 7.45 -1.94 -18.35
C LYS A 380 6.08 -1.65 -18.95
N VAL A 381 5.98 -0.52 -19.64
CA VAL A 381 4.86 -0.20 -20.53
C VAL A 381 5.27 -0.51 -21.96
N SER A 382 4.41 -1.17 -22.70
CA SER A 382 4.64 -1.58 -24.09
C SER A 382 3.33 -1.52 -24.89
N VAL A 383 3.46 -1.62 -26.22
CA VAL A 383 2.32 -1.74 -27.12
C VAL A 383 2.23 -3.17 -27.61
N GLY A 384 1.05 -3.78 -27.47
CA GLY A 384 0.77 -5.14 -27.93
C GLY A 384 0.68 -5.24 -29.46
N LYS A 385 0.61 -6.45 -29.99
CA LYS A 385 0.41 -6.70 -31.44
C LYS A 385 -0.94 -6.17 -31.95
N ASP A 386 -1.90 -6.03 -31.06
CA ASP A 386 -3.23 -5.45 -31.26
C ASP A 386 -3.25 -3.92 -31.28
N GLY A 387 -2.09 -3.28 -31.09
CA GLY A 387 -1.94 -1.82 -31.00
C GLY A 387 -2.35 -1.23 -29.66
N LEU A 388 -2.78 -2.05 -28.68
CA LEU A 388 -3.21 -1.58 -27.38
C LEU A 388 -2.01 -1.43 -26.43
N LEU A 389 -2.15 -0.49 -25.49
CA LEU A 389 -1.16 -0.28 -24.44
C LEU A 389 -1.24 -1.41 -23.42
N THR A 390 -0.10 -1.94 -22.99
CA THR A 390 0.00 -2.94 -21.94
C THR A 390 1.00 -2.52 -20.88
N ALA A 391 0.75 -2.93 -19.64
CA ALA A 391 1.63 -2.63 -18.51
C ALA A 391 1.91 -3.92 -17.72
N SER A 392 3.17 -4.32 -17.66
CA SER A 392 3.62 -5.68 -17.30
C SER A 392 3.15 -6.15 -15.90
N SER A 393 2.98 -5.24 -14.97
CA SER A 393 2.61 -5.56 -13.57
C SER A 393 1.11 -5.59 -13.34
N PHE A 394 0.29 -5.08 -14.26
CA PHE A 394 -1.17 -5.06 -14.11
C PHE A 394 -1.79 -6.23 -14.85
N LYS A 395 -2.39 -7.12 -14.07
CA LYS A 395 -3.00 -8.35 -14.57
C LYS A 395 -4.50 -8.32 -14.32
N GLY A 396 -5.24 -8.83 -15.30
CA GLY A 396 -6.67 -9.10 -15.14
C GLY A 396 -6.93 -10.29 -14.20
N ARG A 397 -8.20 -10.55 -13.92
CA ARG A 397 -8.64 -11.70 -13.08
C ARG A 397 -8.19 -13.06 -13.63
N ASN A 398 -7.93 -13.14 -14.94
CA ASN A 398 -7.41 -14.33 -15.62
C ASN A 398 -5.89 -14.49 -15.54
N GLY A 399 -5.19 -13.56 -14.86
CA GLY A 399 -3.73 -13.54 -14.76
C GLY A 399 -3.00 -13.00 -16.00
N ALA A 400 -3.73 -12.69 -17.09
CA ALA A 400 -3.16 -12.08 -18.29
C ALA A 400 -2.86 -10.58 -18.08
N ALA A 401 -1.93 -10.03 -18.86
CA ALA A 401 -1.68 -8.60 -18.86
C ALA A 401 -2.94 -7.86 -19.32
N ARG A 402 -3.22 -6.72 -18.69
CA ARG A 402 -4.32 -5.83 -19.10
C ARG A 402 -3.99 -5.13 -20.41
N HIS A 403 -5.02 -4.90 -21.22
CA HIS A 403 -4.95 -4.18 -22.48
C HIS A 403 -5.75 -2.90 -22.38
N TYR A 404 -5.14 -1.76 -22.71
CA TYR A 404 -5.75 -0.45 -22.54
C TYR A 404 -5.95 0.24 -23.88
N ARG A 405 -7.19 0.68 -24.13
CA ARG A 405 -7.58 1.48 -25.31
C ARG A 405 -7.69 2.93 -24.93
N GLU A 406 -7.15 3.83 -25.74
CA GLU A 406 -7.26 5.26 -25.50
C GLU A 406 -8.69 5.74 -25.73
N VAL A 407 -9.25 6.45 -24.73
CA VAL A 407 -10.63 6.98 -24.74
C VAL A 407 -10.70 8.51 -24.73
N ALA A 408 -9.61 9.16 -24.33
CA ALA A 408 -9.38 10.59 -24.42
C ALA A 408 -7.86 10.82 -24.47
N PRO A 409 -7.35 12.00 -24.89
CA PRO A 409 -5.93 12.26 -24.96
C PRO A 409 -5.18 11.88 -23.68
N PHE A 410 -4.25 10.93 -23.78
CA PHE A 410 -3.46 10.37 -22.68
C PHE A 410 -4.30 9.73 -21.55
N VAL A 411 -5.51 9.29 -21.86
CA VAL A 411 -6.38 8.52 -20.97
C VAL A 411 -6.78 7.22 -21.66
N TRP A 412 -6.39 6.11 -21.07
CA TRP A 412 -6.72 4.78 -21.57
C TRP A 412 -7.67 4.08 -20.62
N ARG A 413 -8.48 3.19 -21.15
CA ARG A 413 -9.37 2.30 -20.40
C ARG A 413 -9.01 0.84 -20.69
N ASP A 414 -8.98 0.04 -19.64
CA ASP A 414 -8.85 -1.41 -19.76
C ASP A 414 -10.06 -1.98 -20.53
N VAL A 415 -9.80 -2.84 -21.52
CA VAL A 415 -10.86 -3.38 -22.40
C VAL A 415 -11.79 -4.35 -21.72
N ASP A 416 -11.36 -4.97 -20.61
CA ASP A 416 -12.10 -5.98 -19.86
C ASP A 416 -12.74 -5.44 -18.59
N SER A 417 -12.38 -4.21 -18.17
CA SER A 417 -12.91 -3.58 -16.94
C SER A 417 -13.14 -2.08 -17.15
N GLY A 418 -13.66 -1.41 -16.13
CA GLY A 418 -13.83 0.04 -16.14
C GLY A 418 -12.59 0.86 -15.77
N TRP A 419 -11.50 0.20 -15.36
CA TRP A 419 -10.31 0.86 -14.82
C TRP A 419 -9.56 1.67 -15.86
N ARG A 420 -9.14 2.86 -15.48
CA ARG A 420 -8.42 3.78 -16.37
C ARG A 420 -6.95 3.86 -16.00
N LEU A 421 -6.14 4.11 -17.03
CA LEU A 421 -4.76 4.55 -16.93
C LEU A 421 -4.70 5.95 -17.54
N ALA A 422 -4.02 6.89 -16.91
CA ALA A 422 -3.79 8.19 -17.51
C ALA A 422 -2.37 8.70 -17.23
N ALA A 423 -1.86 9.51 -18.16
CA ALA A 423 -0.53 10.09 -18.07
C ALA A 423 -0.55 11.61 -18.07
N LYS A 424 0.34 12.21 -17.27
CA LYS A 424 0.68 13.61 -17.33
C LYS A 424 1.84 13.78 -18.31
N VAL A 425 1.55 14.40 -19.44
CA VAL A 425 2.52 14.70 -20.51
C VAL A 425 2.79 16.20 -20.55
N VAL A 426 4.05 16.59 -20.55
CA VAL A 426 4.50 17.97 -20.65
C VAL A 426 5.62 18.04 -21.68
N ASP A 427 5.53 18.97 -22.61
CA ASP A 427 6.51 19.17 -23.70
C ASP A 427 6.83 17.87 -24.46
N GLY A 428 5.79 17.07 -24.76
CA GLY A 428 5.89 15.80 -25.48
C GLY A 428 6.58 14.67 -24.69
N ARG A 429 6.74 14.79 -23.36
CA ARG A 429 7.36 13.78 -22.49
C ARG A 429 6.42 13.39 -21.36
N VAL A 430 6.34 12.09 -21.13
CA VAL A 430 5.61 11.56 -19.97
C VAL A 430 6.37 11.95 -18.71
N GLN A 431 5.73 12.70 -17.83
CA GLN A 431 6.27 13.03 -16.50
C GLN A 431 5.95 11.90 -15.50
N ARG A 432 4.70 11.45 -15.51
CA ARG A 432 4.20 10.36 -14.65
C ARG A 432 2.92 9.80 -15.23
N PHE A 433 2.55 8.60 -14.80
CA PHE A 433 1.22 8.06 -15.04
C PHE A 433 0.67 7.39 -13.78
N GLY A 434 -0.63 7.15 -13.74
CA GLY A 434 -1.33 6.43 -12.68
C GLY A 434 -2.37 5.49 -13.26
N ILE A 435 -2.97 4.68 -12.40
CA ILE A 435 -4.03 3.73 -12.73
C ILE A 435 -5.06 3.76 -11.63
N ASP A 436 -6.34 3.86 -11.98
CA ASP A 436 -7.46 3.91 -11.01
C ASP A 436 -7.58 2.67 -10.11
N GLU A 437 -7.11 1.50 -10.59
CA GLU A 437 -7.09 0.27 -9.78
C GLU A 437 -6.05 0.34 -8.65
N VAL A 438 -5.00 1.16 -8.83
CA VAL A 438 -3.98 1.41 -7.82
C VAL A 438 -4.32 2.70 -7.09
N SER A 439 -4.28 2.66 -5.78
CA SER A 439 -4.58 3.83 -4.96
C SER A 439 -3.75 5.05 -5.35
N PRO A 440 -4.33 6.26 -5.41
CA PRO A 440 -3.71 7.47 -5.94
C PRO A 440 -2.51 7.99 -5.15
N PHE A 441 -2.20 7.39 -4.02
CA PHE A 441 -0.95 7.64 -3.28
C PHE A 441 0.29 6.97 -3.91
N THR A 442 0.15 6.40 -5.12
CA THR A 442 1.23 5.83 -5.91
C THR A 442 1.11 6.29 -7.35
N VAL A 443 2.17 6.86 -7.88
CA VAL A 443 2.32 7.19 -9.30
C VAL A 443 3.57 6.52 -9.85
N TYR A 444 3.64 6.40 -11.17
CA TYR A 444 4.76 5.78 -11.87
C TYR A 444 5.49 6.85 -12.67
N GLU A 445 6.80 6.98 -12.45
CA GLU A 445 7.67 7.95 -13.11
C GLU A 445 8.65 7.24 -14.06
N PRO A 446 8.99 7.83 -15.21
CA PRO A 446 9.99 7.24 -16.11
C PRO A 446 11.31 6.99 -15.39
N VAL A 447 11.87 5.80 -15.54
CA VAL A 447 13.16 5.46 -14.96
C VAL A 447 14.24 6.31 -15.61
N ARG A 448 15.09 6.93 -14.79
CA ARG A 448 16.26 7.69 -15.26
C ARG A 448 17.18 6.76 -16.06
N TRP A 449 17.75 7.26 -17.18
CA TRP A 449 18.50 6.43 -18.12
C TRP A 449 19.60 5.59 -17.46
N TRP A 450 20.33 6.15 -16.46
CA TRP A 450 21.42 5.43 -15.77
C TRP A 450 20.92 4.33 -14.81
N ARG A 451 19.64 4.32 -14.46
CA ARG A 451 18.98 3.28 -13.67
C ARG A 451 18.14 2.33 -14.54
N SER A 452 18.13 2.53 -15.86
CA SER A 452 17.27 1.76 -16.75
C SER A 452 17.65 0.28 -16.76
N PRO A 453 16.71 -0.62 -16.44
CA PRO A 453 16.92 -2.06 -16.56
C PRO A 453 17.29 -2.49 -17.97
N GLY A 454 16.92 -1.71 -18.98
CA GLY A 454 17.18 -2.02 -20.39
C GLY A 454 18.66 -2.16 -20.77
N TRP A 455 19.56 -1.50 -20.03
CA TRP A 455 21.00 -1.66 -20.23
C TRP A 455 21.71 -2.26 -19.00
N LEU A 456 21.21 -1.98 -17.79
CA LEU A 456 21.82 -2.48 -16.56
C LEU A 456 21.72 -4.00 -16.44
N LEU A 457 20.56 -4.60 -16.76
CA LEU A 457 20.40 -6.05 -16.72
C LEU A 457 21.38 -6.77 -17.66
N PRO A 458 21.47 -6.41 -18.95
CA PRO A 458 22.50 -6.96 -19.83
C PRO A 458 23.93 -6.75 -19.33
N ALA A 459 24.23 -5.58 -18.75
CA ALA A 459 25.56 -5.32 -18.18
C ALA A 459 25.86 -6.22 -16.97
N VAL A 460 24.89 -6.45 -16.10
CA VAL A 460 25.02 -7.38 -14.96
C VAL A 460 25.18 -8.81 -15.45
N GLU A 461 24.39 -9.25 -16.45
CA GLU A 461 24.48 -10.58 -17.05
C GLU A 461 25.86 -10.83 -17.69
N VAL A 462 26.36 -9.88 -18.47
CA VAL A 462 27.69 -9.97 -19.09
C VAL A 462 28.79 -9.99 -18.02
N SER A 463 28.67 -9.14 -16.99
CA SER A 463 29.64 -9.11 -15.88
C SER A 463 29.64 -10.42 -15.11
N PHE A 464 28.44 -10.98 -14.81
CA PHE A 464 28.30 -12.27 -14.15
C PHE A 464 28.89 -13.40 -14.99
N ALA A 465 28.58 -13.43 -16.29
CA ALA A 465 29.16 -14.41 -17.22
C ALA A 465 30.71 -14.34 -17.28
N ALA A 466 31.26 -13.13 -17.32
CA ALA A 466 32.73 -12.94 -17.29
C ALA A 466 33.35 -13.45 -15.98
N LEU A 467 32.71 -13.17 -14.82
CA LEU A 467 33.15 -13.69 -13.52
C LEU A 467 33.05 -15.21 -13.44
N LEU A 468 31.97 -15.78 -13.95
CA LEU A 468 31.75 -17.24 -13.99
C LEU A 468 32.82 -17.91 -14.87
N VAL A 469 33.07 -17.40 -16.07
CA VAL A 469 34.12 -17.90 -16.98
C VAL A 469 35.49 -17.80 -16.30
N THR A 470 35.78 -16.68 -15.66
CA THR A 470 37.04 -16.48 -14.92
C THR A 470 37.20 -17.53 -13.82
N THR A 471 36.14 -17.79 -13.05
CA THR A 471 36.11 -18.79 -11.98
C THR A 471 36.34 -20.20 -12.50
N LEU A 472 35.69 -20.57 -13.61
CA LEU A 472 35.80 -21.90 -14.24
C LEU A 472 37.16 -22.10 -14.93
N LEU A 473 37.70 -21.07 -15.60
CA LEU A 473 39.02 -21.16 -16.27
C LEU A 473 40.19 -21.18 -15.30
N TRP A 474 40.03 -20.74 -14.10
CA TRP A 474 41.10 -20.71 -13.11
C TRP A 474 41.67 -22.09 -12.78
N PRO A 475 40.90 -23.13 -12.38
CA PRO A 475 41.43 -24.47 -12.17
C PRO A 475 42.03 -25.04 -13.45
N VAL A 476 41.41 -24.80 -14.61
CA VAL A 476 41.93 -25.22 -15.90
C VAL A 476 43.33 -24.64 -16.15
N ALA A 477 43.49 -23.33 -15.98
CA ALA A 477 44.77 -22.65 -16.12
C ALA A 477 45.82 -23.14 -15.10
N ALA A 478 45.39 -23.52 -13.89
CA ALA A 478 46.28 -24.12 -12.90
C ALA A 478 46.78 -25.52 -13.32
N ILE A 479 45.88 -26.36 -13.86
CA ILE A 479 46.21 -27.70 -14.38
C ILE A 479 47.15 -27.58 -15.56
N VAL A 480 46.86 -26.69 -16.53
CA VAL A 480 47.71 -26.47 -17.70
C VAL A 480 49.12 -26.05 -17.31
N ARG A 481 49.25 -25.10 -16.37
CA ARG A 481 50.59 -24.70 -15.86
C ARG A 481 51.31 -25.88 -15.20
N ARG A 482 50.61 -26.65 -14.36
CA ARG A 482 51.21 -27.79 -13.68
C ARG A 482 51.72 -28.86 -14.68
N ARG A 483 50.94 -29.16 -15.76
CA ARG A 483 51.30 -30.10 -16.81
C ARG A 483 52.50 -29.63 -17.61
N ASN A 484 52.64 -28.32 -17.86
CA ASN A 484 53.75 -27.77 -18.64
C ASN A 484 54.90 -27.26 -17.78
N HIS A 485 54.94 -27.60 -16.49
CA HIS A 485 55.97 -27.15 -15.53
C HIS A 485 56.21 -25.63 -15.50
N LEU A 486 55.19 -24.82 -15.83
CA LEU A 486 55.25 -23.37 -15.80
C LEU A 486 55.03 -22.84 -14.39
N LYS A 487 55.98 -21.99 -13.92
CA LYS A 487 55.83 -21.29 -12.68
C LYS A 487 55.16 -19.92 -12.94
N LEU A 488 54.42 -19.46 -11.95
CA LEU A 488 53.79 -18.15 -12.00
C LEU A 488 54.58 -17.23 -11.04
N ASP A 489 55.43 -16.40 -11.61
CA ASP A 489 56.29 -15.48 -10.85
C ASP A 489 55.56 -14.14 -10.60
N LEU A 490 54.49 -14.19 -9.77
CA LEU A 490 53.84 -12.99 -9.27
C LEU A 490 54.30 -12.74 -7.83
N VAL A 491 54.73 -11.52 -7.56
CA VAL A 491 55.30 -11.11 -6.25
C VAL A 491 54.56 -9.91 -5.68
N GLY A 492 54.31 -9.92 -4.40
CA GLY A 492 53.80 -8.77 -3.67
C GLY A 492 52.38 -8.34 -4.02
N ARG A 493 52.22 -7.16 -4.62
CA ARG A 493 50.88 -6.59 -4.96
C ARG A 493 50.14 -7.39 -6.01
N ASP A 494 50.81 -7.93 -7.00
CA ASP A 494 50.20 -8.67 -8.11
C ASP A 494 49.68 -10.03 -7.66
N GLU A 495 50.39 -10.70 -6.78
CA GLU A 495 49.96 -11.95 -6.16
C GLU A 495 48.67 -11.72 -5.31
N ARG A 496 48.70 -10.69 -4.45
CA ARG A 496 47.54 -10.34 -3.62
C ARG A 496 46.36 -9.91 -4.46
N GLY A 497 46.56 -9.07 -5.49
CA GLY A 497 45.52 -8.64 -6.41
C GLY A 497 44.86 -9.82 -7.12
N ARG A 498 45.66 -10.80 -7.55
CA ARG A 498 45.16 -12.04 -8.16
C ARG A 498 44.33 -12.90 -7.20
N VAL A 499 44.79 -13.05 -5.95
CA VAL A 499 44.02 -13.80 -4.94
C VAL A 499 42.68 -13.10 -4.66
N LEU A 500 42.71 -11.79 -4.43
CA LEU A 500 41.54 -10.99 -4.15
C LEU A 500 40.51 -11.04 -5.29
N SER A 501 40.95 -10.87 -6.54
CA SER A 501 40.06 -10.94 -7.71
C SER A 501 39.38 -12.31 -7.85
N ARG A 502 40.07 -13.38 -7.49
CA ARG A 502 39.53 -14.75 -7.53
C ARG A 502 38.55 -15.01 -6.40
N VAL A 503 38.89 -14.58 -5.17
CA VAL A 503 37.98 -14.68 -4.05
C VAL A 503 36.69 -13.90 -4.35
N ALA A 504 36.82 -12.69 -4.89
CA ALA A 504 35.67 -11.88 -5.29
C ALA A 504 34.83 -12.56 -6.39
N ALA A 505 35.49 -13.12 -7.44
CA ALA A 505 34.80 -13.80 -8.50
C ALA A 505 34.03 -15.04 -7.99
N VAL A 506 34.65 -15.87 -7.16
CA VAL A 506 33.99 -17.02 -6.52
C VAL A 506 32.86 -16.59 -5.62
N ALA A 507 33.08 -15.58 -4.75
CA ALA A 507 32.05 -15.07 -3.84
C ALA A 507 30.80 -14.58 -4.60
N VAL A 508 30.98 -13.82 -5.69
CA VAL A 508 29.88 -13.29 -6.51
C VAL A 508 29.17 -14.41 -7.30
N THR A 509 29.86 -15.49 -7.67
CA THR A 509 29.23 -16.59 -8.43
C THR A 509 28.55 -17.63 -7.54
N LEU A 510 28.77 -17.61 -6.23
CA LEU A 510 28.12 -18.51 -5.26
C LEU A 510 26.90 -17.89 -4.57
N VAL A 511 26.66 -16.61 -4.73
CA VAL A 511 25.47 -15.87 -4.26
C VAL A 511 24.39 -15.88 -5.35
#